data_e81f0c34c71d842cb8019ae3d0dd5b71
#
_entry.id   e81f0c34c71d842cb8019ae3d0dd5b71
#
_cell.length_a   1.000
_cell.length_b   1.000
_cell.length_c   1.000
_cell.angle_alpha   90.00
_cell.angle_beta   90.00
_cell.angle_gamma   90.00
#
_symmetry.space_group_name_H-M   'P 1'
#
loop_
_entity.id
_entity.type
_entity.pdbx_description
1 polymer ?
#
loop_
_entity_poly.entity_id
_entity_poly.type
_entity_poly.pdbx_seq_one_letter_code
_entity_poly.pdbx_strand_id
1 'polypeptide(L)'
;MQKVKRKASKQEVLSLLDPLIAEWFDSRFEGLTEPQSYAIPLIHERKSVLVSSPTGSGKTLTAFTSIINELFKYAKDGKLEDRIYAVYVSPLKALANDINKNLEEPLAQMHELAKQKGYEFPKVRVGVRSGDTSQSERQKQLRRPPHIFITTPESLALVLAAPKFREKFSQVEYIIVDEIHEICDSKRGVHLSITLERLQDLCQRPITRIGLSATLAPIEEIASYLVGCQDGEVRPVEIIEVLTKRNLDLEVVCPTEDMTALPYEIVNARMYDGLRDMVNAHQTTLIFTNTRSGTEQVVYKLRERGIESIEAHHGSLAKETRLDVEDRLKRGELRCVVSSTSLELGIDIGSVDLVCQIGSPKSVAKGLQRIGRSGHSVGKTPKGRMMVLDLDDLVECAVLCRAAHRRNIDRVTIPEDALDVLAQTLVGMSLERRWT
;
A
#
# COMPACT_ATOMS: atom_id res chain seq x y z
N MET A 1 15.68 5.04 -18.16
CA MET A 1 15.15 5.53 -16.87
C MET A 1 15.49 6.99 -16.70
N GLN A 2 14.52 7.83 -16.33
CA GLN A 2 14.74 9.26 -16.16
C GLN A 2 14.07 9.73 -14.87
N LYS A 3 14.79 10.52 -14.03
CA LYS A 3 14.17 11.19 -12.87
C LYS A 3 13.43 12.44 -13.34
N VAL A 4 12.16 12.52 -12.99
CA VAL A 4 11.25 13.61 -13.39
C VAL A 4 11.56 14.88 -12.60
N LYS A 5 11.77 15.99 -13.31
CA LYS A 5 12.09 17.28 -12.70
C LYS A 5 10.98 18.33 -12.86
N ARG A 6 10.11 18.16 -13.87
CA ARG A 6 9.06 19.14 -14.17
C ARG A 6 7.79 18.85 -13.39
N LYS A 7 7.34 19.80 -12.62
CA LYS A 7 6.09 19.81 -11.87
C LYS A 7 5.01 20.50 -12.68
N ALA A 8 3.90 19.83 -12.92
CA ALA A 8 2.74 20.45 -13.57
C ALA A 8 1.94 21.30 -12.58
N SER A 9 1.38 22.40 -13.04
CA SER A 9 0.44 23.21 -12.27
C SER A 9 -0.93 22.53 -12.17
N LYS A 10 -1.77 22.97 -11.22
CA LYS A 10 -3.15 22.46 -11.10
C LYS A 10 -3.93 22.65 -12.39
N GLN A 11 -3.79 23.81 -13.04
CA GLN A 11 -4.47 24.11 -14.30
C GLN A 11 -4.03 23.20 -15.45
N GLU A 12 -2.73 22.91 -15.56
CA GLU A 12 -2.21 21.96 -16.56
C GLU A 12 -2.81 20.56 -16.33
N VAL A 13 -2.85 20.07 -15.08
CA VAL A 13 -3.45 18.76 -14.78
C VAL A 13 -4.94 18.74 -15.08
N LEU A 14 -5.70 19.76 -14.66
CA LEU A 14 -7.13 19.84 -14.92
C LEU A 14 -7.46 19.90 -16.42
N SER A 15 -6.61 20.53 -17.23
CA SER A 15 -6.79 20.60 -18.70
C SER A 15 -6.65 19.23 -19.39
N LEU A 16 -5.98 18.25 -18.78
CA LEU A 16 -5.85 16.88 -19.30
C LEU A 16 -7.11 16.03 -19.04
N LEU A 17 -7.90 16.41 -18.04
CA LEU A 17 -9.06 15.67 -17.60
C LEU A 17 -10.31 16.03 -18.39
N ASP A 18 -11.26 15.09 -18.48
CA ASP A 18 -12.61 15.41 -18.94
C ASP A 18 -13.19 16.51 -18.04
N PRO A 19 -13.94 17.49 -18.58
CA PRO A 19 -14.48 18.60 -17.79
C PRO A 19 -15.22 18.19 -16.53
N LEU A 20 -15.92 17.06 -16.57
CA LEU A 20 -16.66 16.53 -15.42
C LEU A 20 -15.72 16.02 -14.31
N ILE A 21 -14.66 15.32 -14.69
CA ILE A 21 -13.64 14.84 -13.75
C ILE A 21 -12.82 16.01 -13.21
N ALA A 22 -12.49 16.97 -14.06
CA ALA A 22 -11.79 18.19 -13.65
C ALA A 22 -12.59 18.98 -12.61
N GLU A 23 -13.90 19.17 -12.82
CA GLU A 23 -14.78 19.84 -11.87
C GLU A 23 -14.90 19.09 -10.53
N TRP A 24 -15.07 17.76 -10.57
CA TRP A 24 -15.07 16.95 -9.35
C TRP A 24 -13.76 17.10 -8.60
N PHE A 25 -12.62 17.02 -9.29
CA PHE A 25 -11.30 17.13 -8.69
C PHE A 25 -11.06 18.52 -8.09
N ASP A 26 -11.44 19.58 -8.80
CA ASP A 26 -11.28 20.98 -8.38
C ASP A 26 -12.14 21.31 -7.14
N SER A 27 -13.38 20.78 -7.09
CA SER A 27 -14.29 20.97 -5.96
C SER A 27 -13.85 20.24 -4.68
N ARG A 28 -13.06 19.17 -4.81
CA ARG A 28 -12.65 18.32 -3.71
C ARG A 28 -11.29 18.68 -3.12
N PHE A 29 -10.39 19.21 -3.95
CA PHE A 29 -9.00 19.46 -3.58
C PHE A 29 -8.58 20.89 -3.89
N GLU A 30 -8.17 21.62 -2.86
CA GLU A 30 -7.65 22.99 -3.01
C GLU A 30 -6.39 23.04 -3.88
N GLY A 31 -5.55 22.01 -3.83
CA GLY A 31 -4.31 21.90 -4.57
C GLY A 31 -3.95 20.47 -4.94
N LEU A 32 -2.93 20.33 -5.79
CA LEU A 32 -2.33 19.03 -6.07
C LEU A 32 -1.34 18.66 -4.98
N THR A 33 -1.31 17.38 -4.64
CA THR A 33 -0.15 16.84 -3.91
C THR A 33 1.06 16.76 -4.83
N GLU A 34 2.24 16.68 -4.25
CA GLU A 34 3.47 16.61 -5.03
C GLU A 34 3.48 15.41 -6.00
N PRO A 35 3.16 14.16 -5.58
CA PRO A 35 3.04 13.04 -6.49
C PRO A 35 2.06 13.29 -7.65
N GLN A 36 0.91 13.91 -7.37
CA GLN A 36 -0.11 14.21 -8.38
C GLN A 36 0.42 15.14 -9.48
N SER A 37 1.15 16.18 -9.09
CA SER A 37 1.67 17.15 -10.04
C SER A 37 2.75 16.62 -10.98
N TYR A 38 3.45 15.54 -10.58
CA TYR A 38 4.43 14.88 -11.44
C TYR A 38 3.84 13.72 -12.25
N ALA A 39 3.05 12.85 -11.60
CA ALA A 39 2.69 11.58 -12.18
C ALA A 39 1.45 11.62 -13.06
N ILE A 40 0.42 12.43 -12.74
CA ILE A 40 -0.82 12.46 -13.54
C ILE A 40 -0.56 12.76 -15.02
N PRO A 41 0.26 13.78 -15.40
CA PRO A 41 0.55 14.03 -16.81
C PRO A 41 1.24 12.86 -17.51
N LEU A 42 2.20 12.22 -16.84
CA LEU A 42 2.96 11.10 -17.41
C LEU A 42 2.09 9.86 -17.63
N ILE A 43 1.23 9.54 -16.65
CA ILE A 43 0.28 8.43 -16.78
C ILE A 43 -0.74 8.73 -17.89
N HIS A 44 -1.18 9.98 -18.02
CA HIS A 44 -2.05 10.41 -19.12
C HIS A 44 -1.39 10.23 -20.49
N GLU A 45 -0.07 10.44 -20.58
CA GLU A 45 0.76 10.18 -21.77
C GLU A 45 1.09 8.69 -21.96
N ARG A 46 0.53 7.77 -21.17
CA ARG A 46 0.80 6.33 -21.21
C ARG A 46 2.25 5.96 -20.90
N LYS A 47 2.96 6.79 -20.14
CA LYS A 47 4.32 6.46 -19.65
C LYS A 47 4.24 5.63 -18.38
N SER A 48 5.09 4.61 -18.30
CA SER A 48 5.27 3.85 -17.07
C SER A 48 6.00 4.70 -16.03
N VAL A 49 5.55 4.65 -14.78
CA VAL A 49 6.08 5.49 -13.70
C VAL A 49 6.31 4.70 -12.42
N LEU A 50 7.37 5.03 -11.69
CA LEU A 50 7.54 4.65 -10.29
C LEU A 50 7.43 5.89 -9.41
N VAL A 51 6.44 5.90 -8.52
CA VAL A 51 6.18 7.00 -7.59
C VAL A 51 6.62 6.58 -6.19
N SER A 52 7.73 7.13 -5.73
CA SER A 52 8.22 6.98 -4.36
C SER A 52 7.88 8.23 -3.55
N SER A 53 7.04 8.07 -2.53
CA SER A 53 6.65 9.17 -1.65
C SER A 53 6.11 8.67 -0.32
N PRO A 54 6.13 9.47 0.75
CA PRO A 54 5.61 9.09 2.06
C PRO A 54 4.15 8.64 2.02
N THR A 55 3.73 7.85 3.01
CA THR A 55 2.32 7.48 3.20
C THR A 55 1.44 8.73 3.40
N GLY A 56 0.18 8.67 2.95
CA GLY A 56 -0.74 9.80 3.04
C GLY A 56 -0.49 10.95 2.05
N SER A 57 0.44 10.78 1.08
CA SER A 57 0.73 11.79 0.04
C SER A 57 -0.22 11.75 -1.18
N GLY A 58 -1.25 10.90 -1.15
CA GLY A 58 -2.22 10.79 -2.24
C GLY A 58 -1.78 9.93 -3.44
N LYS A 59 -0.78 9.04 -3.27
CA LYS A 59 -0.27 8.14 -4.32
C LYS A 59 -1.36 7.35 -5.04
N THR A 60 -2.26 6.75 -4.29
CA THR A 60 -3.31 5.89 -4.83
C THR A 60 -4.24 6.66 -5.78
N LEU A 61 -4.72 7.84 -5.34
CA LEU A 61 -5.55 8.68 -6.19
C LEU A 61 -4.76 9.19 -7.41
N THR A 62 -3.46 9.47 -7.26
CA THR A 62 -2.57 9.83 -8.38
C THR A 62 -2.61 8.78 -9.49
N ALA A 63 -2.45 7.51 -9.13
CA ALA A 63 -2.49 6.41 -10.10
C ALA A 63 -3.86 6.26 -10.76
N PHE A 64 -4.94 6.42 -10.00
CA PHE A 64 -6.28 6.23 -10.52
C PHE A 64 -6.86 7.41 -11.31
N THR A 65 -6.42 8.64 -11.07
CA THR A 65 -7.03 9.82 -11.70
C THR A 65 -7.05 9.73 -13.24
N SER A 66 -5.91 9.41 -13.86
CA SER A 66 -5.84 9.26 -15.32
C SER A 66 -6.64 8.06 -15.83
N ILE A 67 -6.62 6.94 -15.10
CA ILE A 67 -7.36 5.72 -15.45
C ILE A 67 -8.87 5.97 -15.41
N ILE A 68 -9.35 6.57 -14.32
CA ILE A 68 -10.77 6.93 -14.17
C ILE A 68 -11.18 7.87 -15.29
N ASN A 69 -10.37 8.90 -15.57
CA ASN A 69 -10.63 9.85 -16.64
C ASN A 69 -10.85 9.17 -17.99
N GLU A 70 -10.02 8.21 -18.35
CA GLU A 70 -10.19 7.47 -19.60
C GLU A 70 -11.42 6.57 -19.61
N LEU A 71 -11.66 5.86 -18.51
CA LEU A 71 -12.85 5.01 -18.40
C LEU A 71 -14.15 5.82 -18.49
N PHE A 72 -14.15 7.04 -17.94
CA PHE A 72 -15.29 7.96 -18.09
C PHE A 72 -15.44 8.45 -19.55
N LYS A 73 -14.33 8.78 -20.23
CA LYS A 73 -14.38 9.11 -21.66
C LYS A 73 -14.97 7.93 -22.48
N TYR A 74 -14.49 6.71 -22.24
CA TYR A 74 -15.05 5.52 -22.91
C TYR A 74 -16.53 5.32 -22.60
N ALA A 75 -16.96 5.52 -21.35
CA ALA A 75 -18.34 5.39 -20.97
C ALA A 75 -19.23 6.44 -21.65
N LYS A 76 -18.80 7.70 -21.68
CA LYS A 76 -19.46 8.83 -22.33
C LYS A 76 -19.59 8.64 -23.84
N ASP A 77 -18.54 8.10 -24.48
CA ASP A 77 -18.51 7.80 -25.91
C ASP A 77 -19.26 6.50 -26.30
N GLY A 78 -19.82 5.76 -25.34
CA GLY A 78 -20.45 4.46 -25.59
C GLY A 78 -19.48 3.33 -25.94
N LYS A 79 -18.18 3.51 -25.62
CA LYS A 79 -17.09 2.57 -25.95
C LYS A 79 -16.63 1.73 -24.75
N LEU A 80 -17.29 1.85 -23.60
CA LEU A 80 -16.94 1.09 -22.39
C LEU A 80 -17.43 -0.36 -22.53
N GLU A 81 -16.52 -1.27 -22.79
CA GLU A 81 -16.77 -2.68 -23.00
C GLU A 81 -16.72 -3.50 -21.70
N ASP A 82 -17.31 -4.71 -21.71
CA ASP A 82 -17.26 -5.65 -20.58
C ASP A 82 -15.91 -6.40 -20.53
N ARG A 83 -14.81 -5.66 -20.24
CA ARG A 83 -13.44 -6.17 -20.11
C ARG A 83 -12.69 -5.51 -18.95
N ILE A 84 -11.51 -6.04 -18.63
CA ILE A 84 -10.60 -5.46 -17.65
C ILE A 84 -9.69 -4.45 -18.36
N TYR A 85 -9.73 -3.19 -17.94
CA TYR A 85 -8.87 -2.11 -18.43
C TYR A 85 -7.65 -1.87 -17.53
N ALA A 86 -7.86 -1.97 -16.23
CA ALA A 86 -6.82 -1.73 -15.24
C ALA A 86 -6.77 -2.85 -14.21
N VAL A 87 -5.55 -3.25 -13.85
CA VAL A 87 -5.27 -4.22 -12.78
C VAL A 87 -4.54 -3.48 -11.66
N TYR A 88 -5.05 -3.58 -10.44
CA TYR A 88 -4.39 -3.08 -9.23
C TYR A 88 -3.94 -4.26 -8.38
N VAL A 89 -2.64 -4.34 -8.14
CA VAL A 89 -2.01 -5.38 -7.35
C VAL A 89 -1.56 -4.80 -6.01
N SER A 90 -2.06 -5.37 -4.92
CA SER A 90 -1.68 -5.01 -3.57
C SER A 90 -1.07 -6.21 -2.83
N PRO A 91 -0.02 -6.01 -2.00
CA PRO A 91 0.62 -7.09 -1.25
C PRO A 91 -0.30 -7.71 -0.19
N LEU A 92 -1.27 -6.95 0.32
CA LEU A 92 -2.16 -7.36 1.40
C LEU A 92 -3.62 -7.39 0.96
N LYS A 93 -4.34 -8.41 1.41
CA LYS A 93 -5.80 -8.53 1.19
C LYS A 93 -6.59 -7.38 1.82
N ALA A 94 -6.20 -6.93 3.00
CA ALA A 94 -6.85 -5.82 3.69
C ALA A 94 -6.74 -4.52 2.88
N LEU A 95 -5.55 -4.22 2.35
CA LEU A 95 -5.32 -3.05 1.51
C LEU A 95 -6.13 -3.11 0.20
N ALA A 96 -6.26 -4.27 -0.43
CA ALA A 96 -7.10 -4.44 -1.61
C ALA A 96 -8.59 -4.13 -1.32
N ASN A 97 -9.09 -4.50 -0.14
CA ASN A 97 -10.46 -4.17 0.26
C ASN A 97 -10.64 -2.68 0.57
N ASP A 98 -9.65 -2.03 1.20
CA ASP A 98 -9.68 -0.60 1.52
C ASP A 98 -9.65 0.25 0.24
N ILE A 99 -8.83 -0.11 -0.74
CA ILE A 99 -8.82 0.54 -2.06
C ILE A 99 -10.16 0.40 -2.78
N ASN A 100 -10.80 -0.77 -2.73
CA ASN A 100 -12.13 -0.92 -3.32
C ASN A 100 -13.11 0.10 -2.71
N LYS A 101 -13.14 0.22 -1.39
CA LYS A 101 -13.98 1.20 -0.67
C LYS A 101 -13.61 2.64 -1.03
N ASN A 102 -12.32 2.98 -1.01
CA ASN A 102 -11.82 4.33 -1.30
C ASN A 102 -11.95 4.73 -2.77
N LEU A 103 -12.10 3.77 -3.68
CA LEU A 103 -12.31 4.01 -5.10
C LEU A 103 -13.79 4.09 -5.48
N GLU A 104 -14.65 3.31 -4.82
CA GLU A 104 -16.09 3.29 -5.10
C GLU A 104 -16.77 4.62 -4.76
N GLU A 105 -16.38 5.27 -3.65
CA GLU A 105 -16.95 6.56 -3.26
C GLU A 105 -16.65 7.67 -4.28
N PRO A 106 -15.38 7.93 -4.70
CA PRO A 106 -15.08 8.88 -5.78
C PRO A 106 -15.83 8.57 -7.07
N LEU A 107 -15.87 7.30 -7.50
CA LEU A 107 -16.58 6.91 -8.71
C LEU A 107 -18.09 7.16 -8.61
N ALA A 108 -18.68 6.91 -7.44
CA ALA A 108 -20.10 7.20 -7.22
C ALA A 108 -20.40 8.70 -7.26
N GLN A 109 -19.55 9.54 -6.66
CA GLN A 109 -19.65 10.99 -6.68
C GLN A 109 -19.53 11.55 -8.10
N MET A 110 -18.54 11.08 -8.87
CA MET A 110 -18.35 11.48 -10.26
C MET A 110 -19.55 11.08 -11.12
N HIS A 111 -20.09 9.90 -10.89
CA HIS A 111 -21.27 9.42 -11.62
C HIS A 111 -22.54 10.24 -11.27
N GLU A 112 -22.71 10.60 -10.01
CA GLU A 112 -23.82 11.46 -9.58
C GLU A 112 -23.69 12.87 -10.18
N LEU A 113 -22.49 13.45 -10.20
CA LEU A 113 -22.24 14.73 -10.86
C LEU A 113 -22.54 14.65 -12.36
N ALA A 114 -22.20 13.55 -13.02
CA ALA A 114 -22.54 13.31 -14.42
C ALA A 114 -24.04 13.33 -14.65
N LYS A 115 -24.80 12.59 -13.80
CA LYS A 115 -26.26 12.52 -13.87
C LYS A 115 -26.91 13.89 -13.66
N GLN A 116 -26.44 14.67 -12.69
CA GLN A 116 -26.92 16.03 -12.45
C GLN A 116 -26.73 16.96 -13.67
N LYS A 117 -25.70 16.69 -14.48
CA LYS A 117 -25.43 17.40 -15.73
C LYS A 117 -26.14 16.80 -16.97
N GLY A 118 -27.00 15.82 -16.79
CA GLY A 118 -27.76 15.21 -17.86
C GLY A 118 -27.00 14.17 -18.69
N TYR A 119 -25.87 13.67 -18.18
CA TYR A 119 -25.16 12.57 -18.83
C TYR A 119 -25.65 11.22 -18.29
N GLU A 120 -26.07 10.35 -19.19
CA GLU A 120 -26.39 8.95 -18.88
C GLU A 120 -25.40 8.03 -19.58
N PHE A 121 -24.57 7.33 -18.80
CA PHE A 121 -23.63 6.34 -19.32
C PHE A 121 -23.38 5.20 -18.30
N PRO A 122 -22.88 4.04 -18.77
CA PRO A 122 -22.64 2.88 -17.90
C PRO A 122 -21.67 3.19 -16.76
N LYS A 123 -21.94 2.68 -15.56
CA LYS A 123 -21.07 2.81 -14.40
C LYS A 123 -19.75 2.07 -14.63
N VAL A 124 -18.64 2.70 -14.26
CA VAL A 124 -17.35 2.02 -14.12
C VAL A 124 -17.45 1.01 -12.98
N ARG A 125 -17.14 -0.26 -13.29
CA ARG A 125 -17.21 -1.35 -12.31
C ARG A 125 -15.84 -1.63 -11.72
N VAL A 126 -15.81 -1.77 -10.40
CA VAL A 126 -14.65 -2.20 -9.63
C VAL A 126 -14.93 -3.59 -9.08
N GLY A 127 -13.94 -4.45 -9.00
CA GLY A 127 -14.08 -5.77 -8.40
C GLY A 127 -12.82 -6.26 -7.73
N VAL A 128 -12.96 -6.80 -6.52
CA VAL A 128 -11.86 -7.37 -5.73
C VAL A 128 -11.81 -8.88 -5.91
N ARG A 129 -10.63 -9.39 -6.22
CA ARG A 129 -10.33 -10.82 -6.28
C ARG A 129 -9.16 -11.18 -5.39
N SER A 130 -9.43 -11.86 -4.31
CA SER A 130 -8.44 -12.37 -3.36
C SER A 130 -8.76 -13.82 -2.97
N GLY A 131 -7.96 -14.41 -2.10
CA GLY A 131 -8.27 -15.73 -1.53
C GLY A 131 -9.62 -15.79 -0.84
N ASP A 132 -10.08 -14.67 -0.27
CA ASP A 132 -11.34 -14.58 0.49
C ASP A 132 -12.58 -14.32 -0.39
N THR A 133 -12.41 -14.10 -1.71
CA THR A 133 -13.53 -13.87 -2.63
C THR A 133 -14.38 -15.13 -2.78
N SER A 134 -15.69 -15.02 -2.51
CA SER A 134 -16.64 -16.12 -2.58
C SER A 134 -16.75 -16.72 -3.98
N GLN A 135 -17.18 -17.98 -4.07
CA GLN A 135 -17.36 -18.65 -5.35
C GLN A 135 -18.45 -17.99 -6.21
N SER A 136 -19.51 -17.47 -5.60
CA SER A 136 -20.56 -16.74 -6.32
C SER A 136 -20.03 -15.45 -6.96
N GLU A 137 -19.22 -14.68 -6.22
CA GLU A 137 -18.62 -13.46 -6.75
C GLU A 137 -17.59 -13.77 -7.85
N ARG A 138 -16.83 -14.89 -7.70
CA ARG A 138 -15.93 -15.35 -8.76
C ARG A 138 -16.66 -15.64 -10.07
N GLN A 139 -17.83 -16.29 -10.00
CA GLN A 139 -18.66 -16.57 -11.17
C GLN A 139 -19.26 -15.30 -11.79
N LYS A 140 -19.66 -14.34 -10.95
CA LYS A 140 -20.17 -13.05 -11.40
C LYS A 140 -19.10 -12.26 -12.16
N GLN A 141 -17.88 -12.19 -11.63
CA GLN A 141 -16.73 -11.54 -12.28
C GLN A 141 -16.34 -12.22 -13.62
N LEU A 142 -16.50 -13.53 -13.73
CA LEU A 142 -16.27 -14.26 -14.98
C LEU A 142 -17.30 -13.90 -16.07
N ARG A 143 -18.58 -13.78 -15.69
CA ARG A 143 -19.67 -13.45 -16.62
C ARG A 143 -19.63 -11.98 -17.02
N ARG A 144 -19.38 -11.10 -16.06
CA ARG A 144 -19.31 -9.66 -16.25
C ARG A 144 -18.06 -9.11 -15.56
N PRO A 145 -16.91 -9.04 -16.25
CA PRO A 145 -15.67 -8.61 -15.64
C PRO A 145 -15.74 -7.16 -15.17
N PRO A 146 -15.06 -6.82 -14.06
CA PRO A 146 -14.91 -5.43 -13.66
C PRO A 146 -13.97 -4.68 -14.61
N HIS A 147 -14.15 -3.37 -14.75
CA HIS A 147 -13.27 -2.53 -15.54
C HIS A 147 -11.94 -2.26 -14.82
N ILE A 148 -12.01 -2.17 -13.47
CA ILE A 148 -10.84 -2.08 -12.59
C ILE A 148 -10.83 -3.34 -11.72
N PHE A 149 -9.79 -4.16 -11.88
CA PHE A 149 -9.62 -5.44 -11.19
C PHE A 149 -8.58 -5.32 -10.08
N ILE A 150 -9.01 -5.40 -8.82
CA ILE A 150 -8.18 -5.30 -7.63
C ILE A 150 -7.84 -6.71 -7.14
N THR A 151 -6.55 -6.99 -6.92
CA THR A 151 -6.11 -8.35 -6.61
C THR A 151 -4.82 -8.37 -5.78
N THR A 152 -4.42 -9.57 -5.33
CA THR A 152 -3.09 -9.84 -4.74
C THR A 152 -2.19 -10.53 -5.76
N PRO A 153 -0.84 -10.52 -5.58
CA PRO A 153 0.09 -11.18 -6.48
C PRO A 153 -0.27 -12.64 -6.78
N GLU A 154 -0.59 -13.39 -5.73
CA GLU A 154 -0.94 -14.81 -5.83
C GLU A 154 -2.26 -15.02 -6.59
N SER A 155 -3.24 -14.17 -6.32
CA SER A 155 -4.54 -14.26 -7.00
C SER A 155 -4.44 -13.88 -8.47
N LEU A 156 -3.58 -12.90 -8.83
CA LEU A 156 -3.32 -12.55 -10.22
C LEU A 156 -2.73 -13.74 -10.98
N ALA A 157 -1.71 -14.39 -10.42
CA ALA A 157 -1.10 -15.57 -11.03
C ALA A 157 -2.12 -16.69 -11.25
N LEU A 158 -2.99 -16.95 -10.25
CA LEU A 158 -4.03 -17.98 -10.34
C LEU A 158 -5.07 -17.67 -11.43
N VAL A 159 -5.51 -16.43 -11.56
CA VAL A 159 -6.52 -16.08 -12.59
C VAL A 159 -5.93 -16.06 -14.00
N LEU A 160 -4.64 -15.76 -14.16
CA LEU A 160 -3.93 -15.87 -15.43
C LEU A 160 -3.71 -17.33 -15.85
N ALA A 161 -3.62 -18.25 -14.89
CA ALA A 161 -3.56 -19.69 -15.18
C ALA A 161 -4.95 -20.28 -15.54
N ALA A 162 -6.06 -19.59 -15.24
CA ALA A 162 -7.42 -20.06 -15.50
C ALA A 162 -7.87 -19.68 -16.93
N PRO A 163 -8.01 -20.62 -17.90
CA PRO A 163 -8.19 -20.29 -19.33
C PRO A 163 -9.35 -19.31 -19.60
N LYS A 164 -10.54 -19.59 -19.03
CA LYS A 164 -11.73 -18.75 -19.25
C LYS A 164 -11.61 -17.33 -18.68
N PHE A 165 -10.87 -17.15 -17.58
CA PHE A 165 -10.70 -15.84 -16.98
C PHE A 165 -9.53 -15.07 -17.61
N ARG A 166 -8.48 -15.77 -18.03
CA ARG A 166 -7.28 -15.21 -18.69
C ARG A 166 -7.63 -14.37 -19.91
N GLU A 167 -8.61 -14.81 -20.73
CA GLU A 167 -9.06 -14.06 -21.90
C GLU A 167 -9.54 -12.65 -21.59
N LYS A 168 -10.05 -12.40 -20.37
CA LYS A 168 -10.54 -11.08 -19.93
C LYS A 168 -9.41 -10.06 -19.72
N PHE A 169 -8.17 -10.52 -19.67
CA PHE A 169 -6.97 -9.68 -19.53
C PHE A 169 -6.29 -9.32 -20.86
N SER A 170 -6.72 -9.86 -22.00
CA SER A 170 -6.05 -9.67 -23.29
C SER A 170 -5.94 -8.22 -23.78
N GLN A 171 -6.68 -7.30 -23.17
CA GLN A 171 -6.71 -5.89 -23.52
C GLN A 171 -6.52 -4.97 -22.29
N VAL A 172 -5.78 -5.43 -21.29
CA VAL A 172 -5.40 -4.59 -20.15
C VAL A 172 -4.49 -3.45 -20.63
N GLU A 173 -4.78 -2.25 -20.17
CA GLU A 173 -4.08 -1.03 -20.55
C GLU A 173 -3.17 -0.50 -19.45
N TYR A 174 -3.55 -0.76 -18.20
CA TYR A 174 -2.81 -0.29 -17.03
C TYR A 174 -2.62 -1.38 -16.00
N ILE A 175 -1.46 -1.38 -15.36
CA ILE A 175 -1.24 -2.14 -14.14
C ILE A 175 -0.62 -1.25 -13.07
N ILE A 176 -1.22 -1.28 -11.88
CA ILE A 176 -0.73 -0.60 -10.70
C ILE A 176 -0.18 -1.65 -9.75
N VAL A 177 1.07 -1.51 -9.32
CA VAL A 177 1.66 -2.31 -8.25
C VAL A 177 1.86 -1.40 -7.05
N ASP A 178 1.00 -1.57 -6.04
CA ASP A 178 1.06 -0.76 -4.83
C ASP A 178 1.95 -1.40 -3.77
N GLU A 179 2.54 -0.56 -2.93
CA GLU A 179 3.54 -0.92 -1.91
C GLU A 179 4.59 -1.90 -2.45
N ILE A 180 5.10 -1.59 -3.66
CA ILE A 180 6.01 -2.48 -4.41
C ILE A 180 7.24 -2.89 -3.59
N HIS A 181 7.69 -2.04 -2.67
CA HIS A 181 8.82 -2.29 -1.77
C HIS A 181 8.57 -3.43 -0.77
N GLU A 182 7.31 -3.75 -0.47
CA GLU A 182 6.93 -4.85 0.42
C GLU A 182 6.92 -6.22 -0.29
N ILE A 183 7.12 -6.21 -1.60
CA ILE A 183 7.03 -7.43 -2.41
C ILE A 183 8.38 -7.75 -3.05
N CYS A 184 9.06 -6.75 -3.58
CA CYS A 184 10.19 -6.93 -4.49
C CYS A 184 11.41 -7.60 -3.83
N ASP A 185 11.55 -7.56 -2.50
CA ASP A 185 12.62 -8.19 -1.71
C ASP A 185 12.40 -9.69 -1.41
N SER A 186 11.39 -10.29 -1.99
CA SER A 186 10.97 -11.65 -1.65
C SER A 186 10.70 -12.51 -2.89
N LYS A 187 10.63 -13.83 -2.70
CA LYS A 187 10.21 -14.76 -3.76
C LYS A 187 8.79 -14.47 -4.29
N ARG A 188 7.92 -13.85 -3.47
CA ARG A 188 6.62 -13.36 -3.93
C ARG A 188 6.78 -12.29 -5.01
N GLY A 189 7.77 -11.43 -4.84
CA GLY A 189 8.14 -10.42 -5.83
C GLY A 189 8.65 -11.04 -7.12
N VAL A 190 9.56 -12.00 -7.03
CA VAL A 190 10.03 -12.73 -8.23
C VAL A 190 8.85 -13.38 -8.96
N HIS A 191 7.93 -14.01 -8.25
CA HIS A 191 6.73 -14.59 -8.85
C HIS A 191 5.82 -13.52 -9.49
N LEU A 192 5.69 -12.34 -8.85
CA LEU A 192 4.94 -11.22 -9.42
C LEU A 192 5.60 -10.70 -10.69
N SER A 193 6.93 -10.50 -10.72
CA SER A 193 7.61 -10.00 -11.92
C SER A 193 7.36 -10.89 -13.13
N ILE A 194 7.45 -12.22 -12.98
CA ILE A 194 7.11 -13.18 -14.04
C ILE A 194 5.62 -13.09 -14.41
N THR A 195 4.76 -12.93 -13.43
CA THR A 195 3.30 -12.77 -13.65
C THR A 195 2.99 -11.51 -14.48
N LEU A 196 3.71 -10.41 -14.23
CA LEU A 196 3.60 -9.18 -15.00
C LEU A 196 4.04 -9.35 -16.46
N GLU A 197 5.13 -10.10 -16.70
CA GLU A 197 5.58 -10.41 -18.05
C GLU A 197 4.57 -11.33 -18.77
N ARG A 198 4.02 -12.33 -18.10
CA ARG A 198 2.96 -13.19 -18.66
C ARG A 198 1.70 -12.39 -18.99
N LEU A 199 1.34 -11.40 -18.18
CA LEU A 199 0.23 -10.49 -18.50
C LEU A 199 0.56 -9.63 -19.71
N GLN A 200 1.79 -9.13 -19.83
CA GLN A 200 2.23 -8.37 -21.00
C GLN A 200 2.22 -9.22 -22.28
N ASP A 201 2.67 -10.49 -22.24
CA ASP A 201 2.63 -11.43 -23.37
C ASP A 201 1.20 -11.71 -23.85
N LEU A 202 0.24 -11.68 -22.92
CA LEU A 202 -1.18 -11.86 -23.24
C LEU A 202 -1.79 -10.64 -23.95
N CYS A 203 -1.26 -9.44 -23.71
CA CYS A 203 -1.79 -8.19 -24.20
C CYS A 203 -1.16 -7.81 -25.56
N GLN A 204 -2.02 -7.38 -26.50
CA GLN A 204 -1.56 -6.96 -27.84
C GLN A 204 -0.80 -5.62 -27.85
N ARG A 205 -0.95 -4.83 -26.80
CA ARG A 205 -0.34 -3.50 -26.67
C ARG A 205 0.51 -3.43 -25.39
N PRO A 206 1.54 -2.59 -25.38
CA PRO A 206 2.29 -2.33 -24.15
C PRO A 206 1.37 -1.85 -23.03
N ILE A 207 1.52 -2.44 -21.84
CA ILE A 207 0.78 -2.05 -20.64
C ILE A 207 1.53 -0.91 -19.97
N THR A 208 0.83 0.16 -19.61
CA THR A 208 1.38 1.21 -18.76
C THR A 208 1.50 0.71 -17.32
N ARG A 209 2.73 0.62 -16.81
CA ARG A 209 3.02 0.11 -15.46
C ARG A 209 3.24 1.24 -14.49
N ILE A 210 2.51 1.23 -13.38
CA ILE A 210 2.53 2.26 -12.35
C ILE A 210 2.94 1.59 -11.04
N GLY A 211 4.12 1.94 -10.52
CA GLY A 211 4.58 1.49 -9.21
C GLY A 211 4.33 2.58 -8.16
N LEU A 212 3.74 2.19 -7.03
CA LEU A 212 3.58 3.05 -5.88
C LEU A 212 4.40 2.49 -4.73
N SER A 213 5.15 3.36 -4.06
CA SER A 213 6.06 2.96 -3.00
C SER A 213 6.17 4.00 -1.90
N ALA A 214 6.49 3.56 -0.69
CA ALA A 214 7.11 4.43 0.29
C ALA A 214 8.54 4.81 -0.17
N THR A 215 9.23 5.64 0.58
CA THR A 215 10.64 5.96 0.32
C THR A 215 11.50 4.69 0.42
N LEU A 216 12.34 4.44 -0.56
CA LEU A 216 13.15 3.22 -0.70
C LEU A 216 14.47 3.48 -1.45
N ALA A 217 15.40 2.53 -1.34
CA ALA A 217 16.68 2.55 -2.05
C ALA A 217 17.13 1.09 -2.38
N PRO A 218 17.77 0.84 -3.53
CA PRO A 218 17.96 1.76 -4.66
C PRO A 218 16.70 1.85 -5.55
N ILE A 219 16.27 3.05 -5.87
CA ILE A 219 15.01 3.29 -6.60
C ILE A 219 15.06 2.80 -8.05
N GLU A 220 16.23 2.86 -8.66
CA GLU A 220 16.46 2.45 -10.05
C GLU A 220 16.26 0.93 -10.24
N GLU A 221 16.72 0.10 -9.29
CA GLU A 221 16.54 -1.35 -9.33
C GLU A 221 15.04 -1.72 -9.26
N ILE A 222 14.29 -1.02 -8.41
CA ILE A 222 12.85 -1.26 -8.26
C ILE A 222 12.07 -0.74 -9.46
N ALA A 223 12.53 0.34 -10.10
CA ALA A 223 11.96 0.80 -11.34
C ALA A 223 12.15 -0.25 -12.46
N SER A 224 13.35 -0.85 -12.56
CA SER A 224 13.63 -1.96 -13.49
C SER A 224 12.77 -3.19 -13.21
N TYR A 225 12.65 -3.56 -11.93
CA TYR A 225 11.78 -4.66 -11.50
C TYR A 225 10.32 -4.43 -11.92
N LEU A 226 9.80 -3.20 -11.75
CA LEU A 226 8.42 -2.85 -12.13
C LEU A 226 8.17 -3.03 -13.61
N VAL A 227 9.05 -2.49 -14.45
CA VAL A 227 8.79 -2.45 -15.89
C VAL A 227 9.30 -3.68 -16.64
N GLY A 228 10.23 -4.43 -16.04
CA GLY A 228 10.84 -5.60 -16.66
C GLY A 228 11.64 -5.27 -17.91
N CYS A 229 11.91 -6.29 -18.71
CA CYS A 229 12.75 -6.19 -19.90
C CYS A 229 11.96 -6.54 -21.17
N GLN A 230 12.42 -5.97 -22.28
CA GLN A 230 12.01 -6.36 -23.62
C GLN A 230 13.26 -6.42 -24.51
N ASP A 231 13.42 -7.53 -25.20
CA ASP A 231 14.57 -7.77 -26.09
C ASP A 231 15.94 -7.58 -25.39
N GLY A 232 16.00 -7.93 -24.09
CA GLY A 232 17.20 -7.81 -23.25
C GLY A 232 17.42 -6.42 -22.64
N GLU A 233 16.61 -5.42 -22.99
CA GLU A 233 16.71 -4.06 -22.44
C GLU A 233 15.57 -3.75 -21.47
N VAL A 234 15.86 -2.98 -20.42
CA VAL A 234 14.86 -2.50 -19.46
C VAL A 234 13.89 -1.55 -20.16
N ARG A 235 12.58 -1.81 -20.01
CA ARG A 235 11.56 -0.92 -20.59
C ARG A 235 11.66 0.50 -20.04
N PRO A 236 11.25 1.52 -20.82
CA PRO A 236 11.25 2.90 -20.36
C PRO A 236 10.39 3.10 -19.10
N VAL A 237 10.92 3.85 -18.13
CA VAL A 237 10.22 4.21 -16.90
C VAL A 237 10.67 5.57 -16.40
N GLU A 238 9.71 6.36 -15.94
CA GLU A 238 9.93 7.64 -15.30
C GLU A 238 9.91 7.48 -13.78
N ILE A 239 10.91 8.03 -13.09
CA ILE A 239 11.05 7.92 -11.65
C ILE A 239 10.65 9.24 -11.00
N ILE A 240 9.67 9.20 -10.11
CA ILE A 240 9.19 10.32 -9.32
C ILE A 240 9.54 10.04 -7.87
N GLU A 241 10.47 10.80 -7.35
CA GLU A 241 10.94 10.69 -5.97
C GLU A 241 10.57 11.96 -5.19
N VAL A 242 9.60 11.82 -4.28
CA VAL A 242 9.14 12.92 -3.44
C VAL A 242 9.71 12.75 -2.03
N LEU A 243 10.71 13.55 -1.73
CA LEU A 243 11.37 13.58 -0.42
C LEU A 243 10.76 14.68 0.45
N THR A 244 9.81 14.33 1.30
CA THR A 244 9.23 15.32 2.24
C THR A 244 10.14 15.50 3.44
N LYS A 245 10.55 16.75 3.70
CA LYS A 245 11.26 17.13 4.93
C LYS A 245 10.25 17.23 6.09
N ARG A 246 9.75 16.10 6.60
CA ARG A 246 8.99 16.12 7.85
C ARG A 246 9.94 16.03 9.02
N ASN A 247 9.74 16.86 10.03
CA ASN A 247 10.37 16.65 11.33
C ASN A 247 9.85 15.33 11.89
N LEU A 248 10.68 14.62 12.61
CA LEU A 248 10.38 13.33 13.21
C LEU A 248 10.63 13.46 14.72
N ASP A 249 9.60 13.21 15.52
CA ASP A 249 9.72 13.10 16.98
C ASP A 249 9.86 11.60 17.30
N LEU A 250 11.09 11.12 17.28
CA LEU A 250 11.44 9.72 17.49
C LEU A 250 12.48 9.58 18.59
N GLU A 251 12.15 8.78 19.59
CA GLU A 251 13.01 8.53 20.74
C GLU A 251 13.09 7.04 21.08
N VAL A 252 14.25 6.62 21.61
CA VAL A 252 14.41 5.32 22.25
C VAL A 252 14.09 5.47 23.74
N VAL A 253 13.29 4.56 24.25
CA VAL A 253 12.82 4.58 25.65
C VAL A 253 13.32 3.32 26.36
N CYS A 254 14.13 3.52 27.40
CA CYS A 254 14.56 2.44 28.28
C CYS A 254 13.59 2.29 29.46
N PRO A 255 13.17 1.08 29.81
CA PRO A 255 12.28 0.85 30.96
C PRO A 255 12.94 1.24 32.30
N THR A 256 14.27 1.21 32.36
CA THR A 256 15.07 1.51 33.56
C THR A 256 16.36 2.22 33.17
N GLU A 257 16.97 2.95 34.11
CA GLU A 257 18.28 3.61 33.87
C GLU A 257 19.39 2.59 33.66
N ASP A 258 19.35 1.48 34.39
CA ASP A 258 20.29 0.36 34.24
C ASP A 258 19.51 -0.94 34.02
N MET A 259 19.57 -1.47 32.80
CA MET A 259 18.90 -2.71 32.41
C MET A 259 19.65 -3.96 32.84
N THR A 260 20.90 -3.83 33.27
CA THR A 260 21.73 -4.96 33.73
C THR A 260 21.64 -5.20 35.22
N ALA A 261 21.26 -4.18 35.99
CA ALA A 261 21.20 -4.23 37.46
C ALA A 261 19.93 -4.87 38.01
N LEU A 262 18.91 -5.07 37.17
CA LEU A 262 17.59 -5.55 37.60
C LEU A 262 17.23 -6.89 36.96
N PRO A 263 16.52 -7.76 37.69
CA PRO A 263 15.92 -8.97 37.12
C PRO A 263 15.00 -8.64 35.95
N TYR A 264 14.97 -9.52 34.95
CA TYR A 264 14.17 -9.38 33.73
C TYR A 264 12.67 -9.10 34.03
N GLU A 265 12.12 -9.74 35.06
CA GLU A 265 10.71 -9.58 35.45
C GLU A 265 10.42 -8.14 35.88
N ILE A 266 11.36 -7.47 36.57
CA ILE A 266 11.21 -6.08 37.01
C ILE A 266 11.33 -5.14 35.82
N VAL A 267 12.32 -5.35 34.94
CA VAL A 267 12.47 -4.57 33.70
C VAL A 267 11.22 -4.67 32.85
N ASN A 268 10.71 -5.88 32.67
CA ASN A 268 9.50 -6.15 31.91
C ASN A 268 8.25 -5.50 32.56
N ALA A 269 8.09 -5.57 33.87
CA ALA A 269 6.99 -4.89 34.56
C ALA A 269 7.03 -3.37 34.36
N ARG A 270 8.22 -2.73 34.50
CA ARG A 270 8.42 -1.29 34.26
C ARG A 270 8.18 -0.89 32.80
N MET A 271 8.51 -1.76 31.85
CA MET A 271 8.19 -1.55 30.45
C MET A 271 6.67 -1.40 30.23
N TYR A 272 5.86 -2.30 30.82
CA TYR A 272 4.41 -2.21 30.73
C TYR A 272 3.84 -1.01 31.49
N ASP A 273 4.44 -0.60 32.62
CA ASP A 273 4.04 0.60 33.33
C ASP A 273 4.33 1.85 32.49
N GLY A 274 5.51 1.93 31.84
CA GLY A 274 5.82 3.02 30.92
C GLY A 274 4.88 3.07 29.69
N LEU A 275 4.52 1.91 29.13
CA LEU A 275 3.54 1.84 28.04
C LEU A 275 2.16 2.32 28.48
N ARG A 276 1.68 1.90 29.69
CA ARG A 276 0.42 2.40 30.28
C ARG A 276 0.43 3.91 30.40
N ASP A 277 1.52 4.49 30.91
CA ASP A 277 1.63 5.93 31.12
C ASP A 277 1.63 6.69 29.78
N MET A 278 2.31 6.16 28.75
CA MET A 278 2.26 6.72 27.40
C MET A 278 0.84 6.64 26.79
N VAL A 279 0.13 5.51 26.95
CA VAL A 279 -1.27 5.36 26.48
C VAL A 279 -2.17 6.36 27.19
N ASN A 280 -2.02 6.55 28.52
CA ASN A 280 -2.82 7.50 29.28
C ASN A 280 -2.53 8.96 28.93
N ALA A 281 -1.32 9.29 28.50
CA ALA A 281 -0.94 10.64 28.09
C ALA A 281 -1.41 11.03 26.67
N HIS A 282 -1.95 10.11 25.89
CA HIS A 282 -2.38 10.33 24.52
C HIS A 282 -3.85 9.90 24.30
N GLN A 283 -4.51 10.45 23.28
CA GLN A 283 -5.90 10.06 22.94
C GLN A 283 -5.94 8.70 22.26
N THR A 284 -5.06 8.50 21.27
CA THR A 284 -4.99 7.25 20.50
C THR A 284 -3.53 6.82 20.33
N THR A 285 -3.21 5.65 20.85
CA THR A 285 -1.86 5.05 20.75
C THR A 285 -1.91 3.76 19.94
N LEU A 286 -1.01 3.62 18.98
CA LEU A 286 -0.80 2.38 18.25
C LEU A 286 0.52 1.74 18.72
N ILE A 287 0.45 0.51 19.22
CA ILE A 287 1.63 -0.23 19.70
C ILE A 287 1.94 -1.34 18.69
N PHE A 288 3.17 -1.34 18.17
CA PHE A 288 3.66 -2.42 17.32
C PHE A 288 4.52 -3.41 18.10
N THR A 289 4.30 -4.68 17.82
CA THR A 289 5.13 -5.81 18.29
C THR A 289 5.67 -6.60 17.11
N ASN A 290 6.67 -7.42 17.32
CA ASN A 290 7.25 -8.24 16.25
C ASN A 290 6.55 -9.60 16.07
N THR A 291 5.67 -10.00 17.00
CA THR A 291 4.98 -11.30 16.96
C THR A 291 3.51 -11.17 17.33
N ARG A 292 2.68 -12.10 16.82
CA ARG A 292 1.24 -12.16 17.15
C ARG A 292 1.02 -12.48 18.65
N SER A 293 1.82 -13.39 19.21
CA SER A 293 1.76 -13.71 20.64
C SER A 293 2.13 -12.51 21.51
N GLY A 294 3.14 -11.73 21.10
CA GLY A 294 3.49 -10.48 21.77
C GLY A 294 2.35 -9.45 21.74
N THR A 295 1.60 -9.39 20.64
CA THR A 295 0.41 -8.52 20.53
C THR A 295 -0.62 -8.88 21.60
N GLU A 296 -0.99 -10.15 21.74
CA GLU A 296 -1.96 -10.61 22.72
C GLU A 296 -1.46 -10.42 24.17
N GLN A 297 -0.17 -10.68 24.38
CA GLN A 297 0.45 -10.48 25.70
C GLN A 297 0.41 -9.00 26.12
N VAL A 298 0.72 -8.08 25.23
CA VAL A 298 0.69 -6.65 25.53
C VAL A 298 -0.73 -6.19 25.85
N VAL A 299 -1.73 -6.62 25.08
CA VAL A 299 -3.15 -6.32 25.34
C VAL A 299 -3.53 -6.82 26.72
N TYR A 300 -3.21 -8.08 27.05
CA TYR A 300 -3.51 -8.66 28.35
C TYR A 300 -2.86 -7.87 29.50
N LYS A 301 -1.55 -7.56 29.40
CA LYS A 301 -0.77 -6.87 30.42
C LYS A 301 -1.21 -5.41 30.62
N LEU A 302 -1.66 -4.71 29.59
CA LEU A 302 -2.18 -3.35 29.70
C LEU A 302 -3.61 -3.34 30.25
N ARG A 303 -4.45 -4.34 29.95
CA ARG A 303 -5.76 -4.53 30.61
C ARG A 303 -5.62 -4.75 32.12
N GLU A 304 -4.68 -5.60 32.55
CA GLU A 304 -4.35 -5.77 33.98
C GLU A 304 -3.95 -4.43 34.67
N ARG A 305 -3.47 -3.45 33.89
CA ARG A 305 -3.06 -2.12 34.34
C ARG A 305 -4.13 -1.03 34.18
N GLY A 306 -5.36 -1.44 33.89
CA GLY A 306 -6.51 -0.55 33.83
C GLY A 306 -6.75 0.13 32.47
N ILE A 307 -6.09 -0.29 31.39
CA ILE A 307 -6.42 0.17 30.04
C ILE A 307 -7.56 -0.71 29.49
N GLU A 308 -8.81 -0.23 29.58
CA GLU A 308 -9.98 -0.99 29.15
C GLU A 308 -10.23 -0.89 27.63
N SER A 309 -10.02 0.30 27.04
CA SER A 309 -10.25 0.59 25.61
C SER A 309 -9.06 0.18 24.75
N ILE A 310 -8.68 -1.11 24.78
CA ILE A 310 -7.55 -1.68 24.06
C ILE A 310 -7.94 -2.96 23.34
N GLU A 311 -7.48 -3.11 22.08
CA GLU A 311 -7.71 -4.29 21.26
C GLU A 311 -6.43 -4.77 20.56
N ALA A 312 -6.40 -6.08 20.25
CA ALA A 312 -5.38 -6.67 19.41
C ALA A 312 -5.77 -6.59 17.92
N HIS A 313 -4.78 -6.42 17.04
CA HIS A 313 -4.99 -6.49 15.61
C HIS A 313 -3.86 -7.25 14.92
N HIS A 314 -4.15 -8.45 14.41
CA HIS A 314 -3.17 -9.27 13.67
C HIS A 314 -3.86 -10.25 12.70
N GLY A 315 -3.09 -10.78 11.75
CA GLY A 315 -3.61 -11.60 10.64
C GLY A 315 -4.26 -12.93 11.01
N SER A 316 -4.14 -13.40 12.29
CA SER A 316 -4.82 -14.61 12.75
C SER A 316 -6.23 -14.39 13.30
N LEU A 317 -6.63 -13.12 13.51
CA LEU A 317 -7.99 -12.79 13.92
C LEU A 317 -8.96 -12.99 12.74
N ALA A 318 -10.22 -13.30 13.06
CA ALA A 318 -11.28 -13.35 12.07
C ALA A 318 -11.40 -12.02 11.32
N LYS A 319 -11.84 -12.06 10.06
CA LYS A 319 -11.97 -10.87 9.22
C LYS A 319 -12.90 -9.83 9.84
N GLU A 320 -14.02 -10.30 10.36
CA GLU A 320 -15.06 -9.47 11.00
C GLU A 320 -14.48 -8.73 12.21
N THR A 321 -13.72 -9.42 13.06
CA THR A 321 -13.06 -8.82 14.24
C THR A 321 -12.06 -7.74 13.83
N ARG A 322 -11.26 -7.99 12.79
CA ARG A 322 -10.29 -7.00 12.31
C ARG A 322 -10.98 -5.75 11.80
N LEU A 323 -12.03 -5.90 11.00
CA LEU A 323 -12.81 -4.77 10.48
C LEU A 323 -13.49 -3.97 11.60
N ASP A 324 -14.02 -4.65 12.64
CA ASP A 324 -14.59 -3.98 13.81
C ASP A 324 -13.54 -3.12 14.54
N VAL A 325 -12.35 -3.68 14.79
CA VAL A 325 -11.25 -2.93 15.44
C VAL A 325 -10.83 -1.73 14.59
N GLU A 326 -10.71 -1.89 13.27
CA GLU A 326 -10.38 -0.80 12.35
C GLU A 326 -11.44 0.32 12.39
N ASP A 327 -12.72 -0.03 12.35
CA ASP A 327 -13.83 0.93 12.38
C ASP A 327 -13.94 1.63 13.74
N ARG A 328 -13.76 0.93 14.86
CA ARG A 328 -13.74 1.51 16.22
C ARG A 328 -12.54 2.45 16.41
N LEU A 329 -11.38 2.08 15.83
CA LEU A 329 -10.20 2.94 15.86
C LEU A 329 -10.44 4.23 15.07
N LYS A 330 -11.03 4.16 13.87
CA LYS A 330 -11.41 5.32 13.05
C LYS A 330 -12.37 6.26 13.77
N ARG A 331 -13.31 5.72 14.53
CA ARG A 331 -14.28 6.50 15.32
C ARG A 331 -13.70 7.06 16.61
N GLY A 332 -12.43 6.74 16.94
CA GLY A 332 -11.79 7.18 18.19
C GLY A 332 -12.33 6.50 19.45
N GLU A 333 -12.97 5.35 19.31
CA GLU A 333 -13.53 4.57 20.44
C GLU A 333 -12.45 3.77 21.17
N LEU A 334 -11.30 3.52 20.52
CA LEU A 334 -10.19 2.78 21.09
C LEU A 334 -9.05 3.74 21.47
N ARG A 335 -8.64 3.69 22.73
CA ARG A 335 -7.49 4.42 23.24
C ARG A 335 -6.17 3.79 22.79
N CYS A 336 -6.15 2.48 22.65
CA CYS A 336 -4.96 1.74 22.25
C CYS A 336 -5.32 0.58 21.32
N VAL A 337 -4.51 0.40 20.25
CA VAL A 337 -4.52 -0.84 19.48
C VAL A 337 -3.11 -1.38 19.44
N VAL A 338 -2.97 -2.68 19.69
CA VAL A 338 -1.69 -3.40 19.59
C VAL A 338 -1.70 -4.25 18.34
N SER A 339 -0.70 -4.06 17.47
CA SER A 339 -0.62 -4.74 16.19
C SER A 339 0.75 -5.38 15.96
N SER A 340 0.81 -6.46 15.19
CA SER A 340 2.09 -7.00 14.72
C SER A 340 2.53 -6.31 13.42
N THR A 341 1.93 -6.67 12.29
CA THR A 341 2.25 -6.10 10.96
C THR A 341 1.02 -5.62 10.21
N SER A 342 -0.17 -5.98 10.69
CA SER A 342 -1.41 -5.80 9.94
C SER A 342 -1.89 -4.35 9.81
N LEU A 343 -1.43 -3.44 10.69
CA LEU A 343 -1.68 -1.99 10.61
C LEU A 343 -0.43 -1.20 10.19
N GLU A 344 0.62 -1.88 9.75
CA GLU A 344 1.87 -1.25 9.27
C GLU A 344 1.67 -0.52 7.95
N LEU A 345 0.89 -1.11 7.04
CA LEU A 345 0.65 -0.60 5.69
C LEU A 345 -0.65 0.21 5.58
N GLY A 346 -0.72 1.01 4.55
CA GLY A 346 -1.63 2.03 4.07
C GLY A 346 -3.12 2.00 4.37
N ILE A 347 -3.60 1.23 5.33
CA ILE A 347 -5.00 1.26 5.76
C ILE A 347 -5.27 2.60 6.44
N ASP A 348 -6.39 3.23 6.09
CA ASP A 348 -6.88 4.40 6.78
C ASP A 348 -7.44 3.99 8.15
N ILE A 349 -6.73 4.35 9.21
CA ILE A 349 -7.07 4.02 10.61
C ILE A 349 -7.46 5.24 11.45
N GLY A 350 -7.65 6.39 10.80
CA GLY A 350 -7.97 7.63 11.50
C GLY A 350 -6.76 8.30 12.14
N SER A 351 -6.99 9.15 13.13
CA SER A 351 -5.94 9.93 13.80
C SER A 351 -5.29 9.13 14.91
N VAL A 352 -3.99 8.91 14.80
CA VAL A 352 -3.14 8.30 15.83
C VAL A 352 -2.16 9.37 16.34
N ASP A 353 -2.09 9.53 17.66
CA ASP A 353 -1.26 10.58 18.29
C ASP A 353 0.16 10.08 18.59
N LEU A 354 0.28 8.81 18.95
CA LEU A 354 1.54 8.19 19.30
C LEU A 354 1.65 6.79 18.69
N VAL A 355 2.81 6.46 18.16
CA VAL A 355 3.20 5.09 17.84
C VAL A 355 4.28 4.62 18.80
N CYS A 356 4.05 3.49 19.47
CA CYS A 356 5.06 2.78 20.24
C CYS A 356 5.50 1.53 19.48
N GLN A 357 6.80 1.29 19.40
CA GLN A 357 7.37 0.05 18.87
C GLN A 357 8.04 -0.69 20.03
N ILE A 358 7.65 -1.92 20.30
CA ILE A 358 8.28 -2.78 21.31
C ILE A 358 9.36 -3.63 20.64
N GLY A 359 10.60 -3.49 21.10
CA GLY A 359 11.77 -4.07 20.48
C GLY A 359 12.12 -3.44 19.14
N SER A 360 13.21 -3.86 18.52
CA SER A 360 13.63 -3.34 17.22
C SER A 360 12.68 -3.74 16.09
N PRO A 361 12.30 -2.81 15.19
CA PRO A 361 11.53 -3.15 13.97
C PRO A 361 12.40 -3.86 12.92
N LYS A 362 13.70 -4.07 13.17
CA LYS A 362 14.70 -4.72 12.29
C LYS A 362 14.96 -4.02 10.96
N SER A 363 14.31 -2.88 10.69
CA SER A 363 14.48 -2.10 9.47
C SER A 363 14.11 -0.65 9.73
N VAL A 364 14.90 0.28 9.17
CA VAL A 364 14.65 1.73 9.23
C VAL A 364 13.36 2.06 8.47
N ALA A 365 13.19 1.46 7.30
CA ALA A 365 12.01 1.67 6.46
C ALA A 365 10.73 1.25 7.21
N LYS A 366 10.70 0.05 7.81
CA LYS A 366 9.56 -0.42 8.62
C LYS A 366 9.31 0.47 9.83
N GLY A 367 10.36 0.86 10.53
CA GLY A 367 10.26 1.82 11.64
C GLY A 367 9.58 3.12 11.21
N LEU A 368 10.02 3.71 10.12
CA LEU A 368 9.45 4.95 9.57
C LEU A 368 8.00 4.77 9.09
N GLN A 369 7.66 3.63 8.49
CA GLN A 369 6.27 3.31 8.08
C GLN A 369 5.34 3.22 9.29
N ARG A 370 5.75 2.49 10.36
CA ARG A 370 5.00 2.36 11.60
C ARG A 370 4.80 3.72 12.27
N ILE A 371 5.87 4.49 12.44
CA ILE A 371 5.83 5.82 13.05
C ILE A 371 5.01 6.79 12.21
N GLY A 372 5.06 6.66 10.89
CA GLY A 372 4.25 7.43 9.95
C GLY A 372 2.73 7.24 10.11
N ARG A 373 2.26 6.25 10.89
CA ARG A 373 0.86 6.12 11.30
C ARG A 373 0.44 7.22 12.27
N SER A 374 1.36 7.74 13.09
CA SER A 374 1.11 8.96 13.85
C SER A 374 1.29 10.19 12.94
N GLY A 375 0.50 11.23 13.15
CA GLY A 375 0.59 12.45 12.34
C GLY A 375 0.09 12.31 10.90
N HIS A 376 -0.87 11.43 10.64
CA HIS A 376 -1.47 11.20 9.32
C HIS A 376 -2.13 12.44 8.70
N SER A 377 -2.40 13.49 9.50
CA SER A 377 -2.90 14.78 9.03
C SER A 377 -1.77 15.63 8.45
N VAL A 378 -2.07 16.36 7.38
CA VAL A 378 -1.13 17.28 6.75
C VAL A 378 -0.62 18.31 7.77
N GLY A 379 0.71 18.38 7.95
CA GLY A 379 1.35 19.34 8.86
C GLY A 379 1.66 18.83 10.27
N LYS A 380 1.20 17.66 10.71
CA LYS A 380 1.59 17.08 12.00
C LYS A 380 2.93 16.36 11.94
N THR A 381 3.74 16.49 13.00
CA THR A 381 5.00 15.75 13.16
C THR A 381 4.71 14.33 13.64
N PRO A 382 5.14 13.28 12.90
CA PRO A 382 5.02 11.90 13.36
C PRO A 382 5.75 11.70 14.69
N LYS A 383 5.08 11.07 15.65
CA LYS A 383 5.59 10.83 17.01
C LYS A 383 5.75 9.34 17.26
N GLY A 384 6.98 8.90 17.51
CA GLY A 384 7.33 7.51 17.75
C GLY A 384 8.17 7.30 19.00
N ARG A 385 7.94 6.16 19.67
CA ARG A 385 8.73 5.71 20.82
C ARG A 385 9.16 4.26 20.61
N MET A 386 10.46 3.99 20.61
CA MET A 386 11.00 2.65 20.52
C MET A 386 11.31 2.16 21.94
N MET A 387 10.47 1.29 22.48
CA MET A 387 10.61 0.68 23.78
C MET A 387 11.54 -0.52 23.66
N VAL A 388 12.70 -0.46 24.30
CA VAL A 388 13.70 -1.53 24.24
C VAL A 388 13.44 -2.62 25.28
N LEU A 389 13.82 -3.85 24.95
CA LEU A 389 13.61 -5.03 25.79
C LEU A 389 14.91 -5.45 26.51
N ASP A 390 16.05 -5.23 25.86
CA ASP A 390 17.38 -5.59 26.34
C ASP A 390 18.44 -4.64 25.76
N LEU A 391 19.71 -4.90 26.05
CA LEU A 391 20.84 -4.07 25.60
C LEU A 391 21.07 -4.18 24.09
N ASP A 392 20.85 -5.33 23.48
CA ASP A 392 21.01 -5.50 22.03
C ASP A 392 19.95 -4.69 21.30
N ASP A 393 18.69 -4.72 21.75
CA ASP A 393 17.63 -3.87 21.26
C ASP A 393 17.95 -2.37 21.45
N LEU A 394 18.58 -1.99 22.58
CA LEU A 394 18.97 -0.60 22.83
C LEU A 394 19.93 -0.09 21.76
N VAL A 395 21.00 -0.85 21.48
CA VAL A 395 21.99 -0.48 20.48
C VAL A 395 21.36 -0.42 19.10
N GLU A 396 20.58 -1.43 18.74
CA GLU A 396 19.89 -1.52 17.44
C GLU A 396 18.90 -0.36 17.26
N CYS A 397 18.02 -0.12 18.23
CA CYS A 397 17.06 0.99 18.17
C CYS A 397 17.74 2.37 18.13
N ALA A 398 18.86 2.57 18.85
CA ALA A 398 19.61 3.82 18.79
C ALA A 398 20.19 4.06 17.38
N VAL A 399 20.74 3.01 16.76
CA VAL A 399 21.25 3.07 15.38
C VAL A 399 20.13 3.34 14.39
N LEU A 400 18.99 2.65 14.53
CA LEU A 400 17.81 2.85 13.70
C LEU A 400 17.25 4.27 13.83
N CYS A 401 17.11 4.79 15.04
CA CYS A 401 16.69 6.18 15.28
C CYS A 401 17.64 7.18 14.60
N ARG A 402 18.93 7.00 14.76
CA ARG A 402 19.94 7.86 14.10
C ARG A 402 19.85 7.78 12.59
N ALA A 403 19.67 6.57 12.03
CA ALA A 403 19.51 6.37 10.59
C ALA A 403 18.21 7.01 10.07
N ALA A 404 17.11 6.86 10.81
CA ALA A 404 15.81 7.48 10.49
C ALA A 404 15.90 9.02 10.44
N HIS A 405 16.55 9.65 11.43
CA HIS A 405 16.78 11.09 11.43
C HIS A 405 17.67 11.56 10.28
N ARG A 406 18.64 10.74 9.87
CA ARG A 406 19.51 11.00 8.70
C ARG A 406 18.89 10.58 7.38
N ARG A 407 17.71 9.95 7.40
CA ARG A 407 17.05 9.38 6.22
C ARG A 407 17.87 8.34 5.48
N ASN A 408 18.72 7.66 6.19
CA ASN A 408 19.49 6.54 5.69
C ASN A 408 18.64 5.27 5.80
N ILE A 409 17.99 4.92 4.70
CA ILE A 409 17.03 3.81 4.62
C ILE A 409 17.74 2.54 4.16
N ASP A 410 17.27 1.40 4.65
CA ASP A 410 17.81 0.10 4.26
C ASP A 410 17.72 -0.11 2.74
N ARG A 411 18.71 -0.79 2.19
CA ARG A 411 18.67 -1.18 0.78
C ARG A 411 17.75 -2.37 0.61
N VAL A 412 16.87 -2.27 -0.33
CA VAL A 412 16.07 -3.41 -0.82
C VAL A 412 16.97 -4.26 -1.72
N THR A 413 16.97 -5.56 -1.51
CA THR A 413 17.68 -6.51 -2.36
C THR A 413 16.68 -7.42 -3.03
N ILE A 414 16.59 -7.34 -4.34
CA ILE A 414 15.70 -8.21 -5.13
C ILE A 414 16.35 -9.59 -5.22
N PRO A 415 15.67 -10.69 -4.85
CA PRO A 415 16.25 -12.03 -4.96
C PRO A 415 16.56 -12.40 -6.41
N GLU A 416 17.77 -12.84 -6.65
CA GLU A 416 18.23 -13.41 -7.91
C GLU A 416 18.10 -14.94 -7.86
N ASP A 417 18.15 -15.59 -9.02
CA ASP A 417 18.22 -17.05 -9.19
C ASP A 417 17.18 -17.87 -8.40
N ALA A 418 15.95 -17.37 -8.28
CA ALA A 418 14.86 -18.07 -7.62
C ALA A 418 14.36 -19.25 -8.48
N LEU A 419 15.15 -20.31 -8.59
CA LEU A 419 14.91 -21.48 -9.45
C LEU A 419 13.63 -22.23 -9.12
N ASP A 420 13.19 -22.23 -7.87
CA ASP A 420 11.91 -22.79 -7.44
C ASP A 420 10.72 -22.05 -8.04
N VAL A 421 10.76 -20.71 -8.07
CA VAL A 421 9.75 -19.89 -8.74
C VAL A 421 9.77 -20.11 -10.26
N LEU A 422 10.96 -20.19 -10.85
CA LEU A 422 11.12 -20.49 -12.27
C LEU A 422 10.53 -21.87 -12.61
N ALA A 423 10.89 -22.91 -11.88
CA ALA A 423 10.41 -24.27 -12.10
C ALA A 423 8.87 -24.35 -12.01
N GLN A 424 8.27 -23.75 -10.98
CA GLN A 424 6.81 -23.66 -10.82
C GLN A 424 6.16 -22.96 -12.03
N THR A 425 6.75 -21.87 -12.47
CA THR A 425 6.24 -21.10 -13.62
C THR A 425 6.31 -21.89 -14.91
N LEU A 426 7.44 -22.57 -15.19
CA LEU A 426 7.62 -23.41 -16.39
C LEU A 426 6.58 -24.55 -16.44
N VAL A 427 6.32 -25.23 -15.33
CA VAL A 427 5.27 -26.25 -15.24
C VAL A 427 3.90 -25.63 -15.56
N GLY A 428 3.57 -24.49 -14.96
CA GLY A 428 2.30 -23.79 -15.23
C GLY A 428 2.14 -23.39 -16.70
N MET A 429 3.20 -22.85 -17.31
CA MET A 429 3.19 -22.46 -18.72
C MET A 429 3.08 -23.66 -19.66
N SER A 430 3.72 -24.78 -19.33
CA SER A 430 3.67 -26.01 -20.14
C SER A 430 2.27 -26.63 -20.20
N LEU A 431 1.41 -26.37 -19.20
CA LEU A 431 0.01 -26.78 -19.19
C LEU A 431 -0.89 -25.89 -20.07
N GLU A 432 -0.44 -24.70 -20.42
CA GLU A 432 -1.24 -23.73 -21.18
C GLU A 432 -1.15 -23.95 -22.70
N ARG A 433 0.07 -24.19 -23.21
CA ARG A 433 0.37 -24.44 -24.63
C ARG A 433 1.71 -25.15 -24.76
N ARG A 434 1.97 -25.71 -25.94
CA ARG A 434 3.33 -26.14 -26.31
C ARG A 434 4.18 -24.90 -26.57
N TRP A 435 5.33 -24.85 -25.95
CA TRP A 435 6.34 -23.81 -26.15
C TRP A 435 7.45 -24.41 -27.03
N THR A 436 7.92 -23.67 -28.00
CA THR A 436 9.02 -24.07 -28.91
C THR A 436 10.30 -23.38 -28.50
#